data_ea2e0ab5e2fe9cf794756d207906ea5b
#
_entry.id   ea2e0ab5e2fe9cf794756d207906ea5b
#
_cell.length_a   1.000
_cell.length_b   1.000
_cell.length_c   1.000
_cell.angle_alpha   90.00
_cell.angle_beta   90.00
_cell.angle_gamma   90.00
#
_symmetry.space_group_name_H-M   'P 1'
#
loop_
_entity.id
_entity.type
_entity.pdbx_description
1 polymer ?
#
loop_
_entity_poly.entity_id
_entity_poly.type
_entity_poly.pdbx_seq_one_letter_code
_entity_poly.pdbx_strand_id
1 'polypeptide(L)'
;MELTANQLATELVDLGRSAGLDAVGMADARPFPEVRAELERRRAAGLSGGMQFTYRNPERSTDPSRILEGARSLVVAARRTPAPRLADVGAGRLRIAAYARHDHYADLRRGLSRLADHLQADGWAARVVADDNALVDRAAAVRAGIGWWGHNANVLLPGRGSWFVLGAVVTDAPLPTSEPVDDGCGTCRRCLDGCPTGAIVEPGVVDARRCLAWLVQAPGSIPREFRAALGGRLYGCDDCQEVCPVGRSDRMADGTDDPSADVEAAWVLRAKDDELMDRFGRWYIADRDPTYLRRNALVALGNTATGEDRAVVGLLEVYLASDDSILRSHAVWAADRLGRPDLLDGLDVGGDLMVAEELAAVRDRVEA
;
A
#
# COMPACT_ATOMS: atom_id res chain seq x y z
N MET A 1 -9.69 38.68 -19.63
CA MET A 1 -11.06 38.45 -19.15
C MET A 1 -10.92 37.44 -18.02
N GLU A 2 -11.19 37.85 -16.80
CA GLU A 2 -11.12 36.94 -15.65
C GLU A 2 -12.14 35.82 -15.83
N LEU A 3 -11.66 34.58 -15.69
CA LEU A 3 -12.53 33.38 -15.69
C LEU A 3 -13.44 33.41 -14.44
N THR A 4 -14.68 33.00 -14.60
CA THR A 4 -15.52 32.72 -13.44
C THR A 4 -14.99 31.47 -12.71
N ALA A 5 -15.26 31.33 -11.40
CA ALA A 5 -14.86 30.16 -10.62
C ALA A 5 -15.34 28.83 -11.26
N ASN A 6 -16.53 28.82 -11.87
CA ASN A 6 -17.08 27.65 -12.57
C ASN A 6 -16.33 27.33 -13.87
N GLN A 7 -15.93 28.36 -14.64
CA GLN A 7 -15.14 28.17 -15.84
C GLN A 7 -13.76 27.60 -15.51
N LEU A 8 -13.08 28.17 -14.52
CA LEU A 8 -11.79 27.68 -14.04
C LEU A 8 -11.90 26.22 -13.56
N ALA A 9 -12.93 25.87 -12.81
CA ALA A 9 -13.15 24.49 -12.39
C ALA A 9 -13.32 23.53 -13.56
N THR A 10 -14.09 23.93 -14.60
CA THR A 10 -14.27 23.12 -15.81
C THR A 10 -12.96 22.93 -16.55
N GLU A 11 -12.18 24.00 -16.72
CA GLU A 11 -10.85 23.95 -17.37
C GLU A 11 -9.89 23.03 -16.62
N LEU A 12 -9.88 23.08 -15.27
CA LEU A 12 -9.05 22.19 -14.46
C LEU A 12 -9.44 20.73 -14.62
N VAL A 13 -10.73 20.40 -14.72
CA VAL A 13 -11.20 19.02 -14.99
C VAL A 13 -10.73 18.55 -16.37
N ASP A 14 -10.89 19.37 -17.42
CA ASP A 14 -10.52 19.01 -18.78
C ASP A 14 -8.99 18.91 -18.94
N LEU A 15 -8.25 19.83 -18.33
CA LEU A 15 -6.80 19.81 -18.27
C LEU A 15 -6.30 18.55 -17.54
N GLY A 16 -6.92 18.19 -16.40
CA GLY A 16 -6.56 16.99 -15.66
C GLY A 16 -6.76 15.72 -16.47
N ARG A 17 -7.89 15.60 -17.16
CA ARG A 17 -8.15 14.49 -18.10
C ARG A 17 -7.11 14.41 -19.20
N SER A 18 -6.79 15.55 -19.84
CA SER A 18 -5.76 15.62 -20.88
C SER A 18 -4.36 15.30 -20.36
N ALA A 19 -4.11 15.54 -19.07
CA ALA A 19 -2.88 15.19 -18.36
C ALA A 19 -2.82 13.73 -17.89
N GLY A 20 -3.85 12.94 -18.22
CA GLY A 20 -3.92 11.51 -17.88
C GLY A 20 -4.43 11.22 -16.47
N LEU A 21 -5.07 12.19 -15.80
CA LEU A 21 -5.78 11.93 -14.55
C LEU A 21 -7.15 11.31 -14.85
N ASP A 22 -7.52 10.28 -14.11
CA ASP A 22 -8.72 9.49 -14.35
C ASP A 22 -9.98 10.09 -13.73
N ALA A 23 -9.82 10.87 -12.66
CA ALA A 23 -10.87 11.67 -12.05
C ALA A 23 -10.26 12.94 -11.46
N VAL A 24 -11.02 14.04 -11.50
CA VAL A 24 -10.67 15.32 -10.88
C VAL A 24 -11.94 15.87 -10.23
N GLY A 25 -11.85 16.31 -8.98
CA GLY A 25 -12.94 16.92 -8.24
C GLY A 25 -12.41 18.03 -7.33
N MET A 26 -13.31 18.91 -6.90
CA MET A 26 -12.99 20.06 -6.08
C MET A 26 -13.65 19.97 -4.71
N ALA A 27 -12.91 20.35 -3.67
CA ALA A 27 -13.40 20.45 -2.31
C ALA A 27 -12.99 21.78 -1.67
N ASP A 28 -13.69 22.21 -0.64
CA ASP A 28 -13.21 23.28 0.22
C ASP A 28 -11.96 22.83 1.01
N ALA A 29 -11.09 23.78 1.32
CA ALA A 29 -9.85 23.53 2.06
C ALA A 29 -10.01 23.69 3.59
N ARG A 30 -11.25 23.60 4.12
CA ARG A 30 -11.48 23.60 5.57
C ARG A 30 -10.85 22.38 6.22
N PRO A 31 -10.39 22.46 7.47
CA PRO A 31 -9.91 21.31 8.22
C PRO A 31 -10.89 20.13 8.22
N PHE A 32 -10.38 18.94 8.54
CA PHE A 32 -11.14 17.68 8.62
C PHE A 32 -11.24 17.20 10.08
N PRO A 33 -12.06 17.85 10.96
CA PRO A 33 -12.07 17.56 12.40
C PRO A 33 -12.53 16.13 12.72
N GLU A 34 -13.51 15.58 11.96
CA GLU A 34 -14.01 14.23 12.16
C GLU A 34 -12.93 13.19 11.79
N VAL A 35 -12.17 13.45 10.72
CA VAL A 35 -11.06 12.59 10.29
C VAL A 35 -9.93 12.64 11.31
N ARG A 36 -9.64 13.81 11.87
CA ARG A 36 -8.67 13.97 12.94
C ARG A 36 -9.05 13.14 14.18
N ALA A 37 -10.28 13.30 14.65
CA ALA A 37 -10.79 12.54 15.79
C ALA A 37 -10.71 11.02 15.54
N GLU A 38 -11.04 10.56 14.33
CA GLU A 38 -10.95 9.16 13.97
C GLU A 38 -9.49 8.65 13.92
N LEU A 39 -8.55 9.41 13.38
CA LEU A 39 -7.12 9.05 13.40
C LEU A 39 -6.59 8.95 14.84
N GLU A 40 -6.96 9.89 15.71
CA GLU A 40 -6.57 9.90 17.12
C GLU A 40 -7.18 8.70 17.86
N ARG A 41 -8.45 8.38 17.62
CA ARG A 41 -9.14 7.19 18.17
C ARG A 41 -8.45 5.90 17.74
N ARG A 42 -8.16 5.72 16.46
CA ARG A 42 -7.47 4.53 15.92
C ARG A 42 -6.07 4.39 16.50
N ARG A 43 -5.34 5.50 16.63
CA ARG A 43 -4.00 5.51 17.23
C ARG A 43 -4.07 5.10 18.72
N ALA A 44 -5.01 5.65 19.48
CA ALA A 44 -5.21 5.28 20.89
C ALA A 44 -5.60 3.82 21.07
N ALA A 45 -6.35 3.22 20.14
CA ALA A 45 -6.70 1.81 20.12
C ALA A 45 -5.57 0.89 19.58
N GLY A 46 -4.41 1.43 19.23
CA GLY A 46 -3.29 0.67 18.66
C GLY A 46 -3.49 0.18 17.23
N LEU A 47 -4.59 0.56 16.56
CA LEU A 47 -4.93 0.07 15.22
C LEU A 47 -3.96 0.58 14.14
N SER A 48 -3.17 1.61 14.43
CA SER A 48 -2.14 2.12 13.50
C SER A 48 -0.95 1.16 13.33
N GLY A 49 -0.75 0.21 14.25
CA GLY A 49 0.32 -0.79 14.15
C GLY A 49 1.73 -0.21 14.02
N GLY A 50 1.98 0.97 14.61
CA GLY A 50 3.26 1.68 14.46
C GLY A 50 3.43 2.48 13.17
N MET A 51 2.42 2.47 12.27
CA MET A 51 2.43 3.26 11.03
C MET A 51 2.55 4.75 11.36
N GLN A 52 3.58 5.40 10.81
CA GLN A 52 3.83 6.81 11.05
C GLN A 52 2.99 7.70 10.15
N PHE A 53 3.03 7.53 8.89
CA PHE A 53 2.36 8.29 7.84
C PHE A 53 1.38 9.36 8.38
N THR A 54 0.10 9.33 8.08
CA THR A 54 -0.90 10.29 8.58
C THR A 54 -1.11 10.23 10.10
N TYR A 55 -0.77 9.12 10.76
CA TYR A 55 -0.87 8.96 12.21
C TYR A 55 0.20 9.68 13.02
N ARG A 56 1.32 10.07 12.40
CA ARG A 56 2.41 10.77 13.09
C ARG A 56 1.95 12.12 13.64
N ASN A 57 1.24 12.88 12.82
CA ASN A 57 0.71 14.20 13.18
C ASN A 57 -0.68 14.40 12.58
N PRO A 58 -1.75 13.87 13.20
CA PRO A 58 -3.12 14.04 12.70
C PRO A 58 -3.55 15.50 12.56
N GLU A 59 -3.10 16.39 13.47
CA GLU A 59 -3.40 17.81 13.39
C GLU A 59 -2.89 18.45 12.09
N ARG A 60 -1.67 18.09 11.65
CA ARG A 60 -1.10 18.58 10.40
C ARG A 60 -1.81 17.96 9.19
N SER A 61 -1.99 16.65 9.18
CA SER A 61 -2.49 15.93 8.01
C SER A 61 -3.98 16.18 7.71
N THR A 62 -4.69 16.80 8.65
CA THR A 62 -6.13 17.13 8.52
C THR A 62 -6.41 18.62 8.40
N ASP A 63 -5.38 19.45 8.22
CA ASP A 63 -5.51 20.90 8.07
C ASP A 63 -4.77 21.41 6.83
N PRO A 64 -5.48 21.57 5.69
CA PRO A 64 -4.88 22.08 4.46
C PRO A 64 -4.21 23.46 4.57
N SER A 65 -4.62 24.31 5.54
CA SER A 65 -4.00 25.63 5.76
C SER A 65 -2.52 25.52 6.17
N ARG A 66 -2.12 24.37 6.72
CA ARG A 66 -0.72 24.09 7.06
C ARG A 66 0.15 23.69 5.85
N ILE A 67 -0.48 23.43 4.70
CA ILE A 67 0.20 23.18 3.42
C ILE A 67 0.38 24.49 2.65
N LEU A 68 -0.68 25.30 2.61
CA LEU A 68 -0.72 26.60 1.96
C LEU A 68 -1.51 27.58 2.82
N GLU A 69 -0.85 28.63 3.27
CA GLU A 69 -1.52 29.72 3.97
C GLU A 69 -2.56 30.37 3.05
N GLY A 70 -3.76 30.62 3.57
CA GLY A 70 -4.86 31.17 2.76
C GLY A 70 -5.53 30.15 1.84
N ALA A 71 -5.24 28.86 1.96
CA ALA A 71 -5.90 27.82 1.18
C ALA A 71 -7.43 27.91 1.26
N ARG A 72 -8.10 27.88 0.11
CA ARG A 72 -9.57 27.97 -0.03
C ARG A 72 -10.16 26.70 -0.65
N SER A 73 -9.41 26.07 -1.56
CA SER A 73 -9.88 24.90 -2.30
C SER A 73 -8.81 23.81 -2.41
N LEU A 74 -9.28 22.57 -2.56
CA LEU A 74 -8.51 21.41 -2.95
C LEU A 74 -8.97 20.97 -4.34
N VAL A 75 -8.04 20.81 -5.29
CA VAL A 75 -8.27 20.11 -6.56
C VAL A 75 -7.73 18.72 -6.38
N VAL A 76 -8.61 17.75 -6.15
CA VAL A 76 -8.22 16.36 -5.85
C VAL A 76 -8.30 15.53 -7.11
N ALA A 77 -7.32 14.66 -7.32
CA ALA A 77 -7.29 13.79 -8.47
C ALA A 77 -6.98 12.34 -8.10
N ALA A 78 -7.46 11.45 -8.96
CA ALA A 78 -7.16 10.03 -8.95
C ALA A 78 -6.44 9.62 -10.24
N ARG A 79 -5.41 8.78 -10.11
CA ARG A 79 -4.73 8.12 -11.23
C ARG A 79 -4.87 6.61 -11.08
N ARG A 80 -5.34 5.95 -12.15
CA ARG A 80 -5.58 4.51 -12.14
C ARG A 80 -4.29 3.71 -12.03
N THR A 81 -4.35 2.65 -11.24
CA THR A 81 -3.35 1.59 -11.18
C THR A 81 -3.92 0.36 -11.85
N PRO A 82 -3.58 0.05 -13.10
CA PRO A 82 -4.06 -1.15 -13.77
C PRO A 82 -3.77 -2.40 -12.95
N ALA A 83 -4.76 -3.28 -12.82
CA ALA A 83 -4.69 -4.47 -11.98
C ALA A 83 -5.15 -5.70 -12.77
N PRO A 84 -4.39 -6.15 -13.78
CA PRO A 84 -4.74 -7.31 -14.57
C PRO A 84 -4.93 -8.54 -13.68
N ARG A 85 -5.87 -9.42 -14.07
CA ARG A 85 -6.09 -10.68 -13.36
C ARG A 85 -4.98 -11.65 -13.74
N LEU A 86 -3.95 -11.69 -12.93
CA LEU A 86 -2.81 -12.56 -13.15
C LEU A 86 -3.19 -14.03 -12.92
N ALA A 87 -2.57 -14.91 -13.69
CA ALA A 87 -2.50 -16.32 -13.35
C ALA A 87 -1.71 -16.52 -12.05
N ASP A 88 -1.80 -17.69 -11.43
CA ASP A 88 -0.94 -18.01 -10.30
C ASP A 88 0.52 -17.87 -10.70
N VAL A 89 1.25 -17.10 -9.91
CA VAL A 89 2.70 -17.00 -10.08
C VAL A 89 3.31 -18.35 -9.74
N GLY A 90 4.12 -18.88 -10.64
CA GLY A 90 4.76 -20.18 -10.44
C GLY A 90 5.61 -20.26 -9.17
N ALA A 91 6.04 -21.47 -8.81
CA ALA A 91 6.89 -21.71 -7.65
C ALA A 91 8.12 -20.80 -7.68
N GLY A 92 8.49 -20.23 -6.53
CA GLY A 92 9.65 -19.34 -6.40
C GLY A 92 9.48 -17.94 -6.98
N ARG A 93 8.28 -17.56 -7.44
CA ARG A 93 7.98 -16.17 -7.85
C ARG A 93 7.18 -15.43 -6.79
N LEU A 94 7.46 -14.15 -6.63
CA LEU A 94 6.93 -13.28 -5.58
C LEU A 94 6.06 -12.19 -6.18
N ARG A 95 4.82 -12.09 -5.71
CA ARG A 95 3.82 -11.13 -6.19
C ARG A 95 4.08 -9.70 -5.69
N ILE A 96 3.81 -8.74 -6.56
CA ILE A 96 3.84 -7.30 -6.27
C ILE A 96 2.42 -6.77 -6.46
N ALA A 97 1.91 -6.03 -5.45
CA ALA A 97 0.58 -5.41 -5.52
C ALA A 97 0.50 -4.38 -6.66
N ALA A 98 -0.67 -4.23 -7.27
CA ALA A 98 -0.88 -3.43 -8.49
C ALA A 98 -0.33 -1.99 -8.36
N TYR A 99 -0.61 -1.33 -7.22
CA TYR A 99 -0.14 0.05 -7.00
C TYR A 99 1.39 0.20 -6.95
N ALA A 100 2.12 -0.89 -6.70
CA ALA A 100 3.58 -0.89 -6.51
C ALA A 100 4.35 -1.35 -7.76
N ARG A 101 3.68 -1.82 -8.82
CA ARG A 101 4.33 -2.34 -10.04
C ARG A 101 5.01 -1.25 -10.85
N HIS A 102 4.33 -0.10 -10.99
CA HIS A 102 4.81 1.07 -11.71
C HIS A 102 4.85 2.30 -10.81
N ASP A 103 5.54 3.35 -11.22
CA ASP A 103 5.56 4.62 -10.50
C ASP A 103 4.31 5.47 -10.84
N HIS A 104 3.14 4.98 -10.41
CA HIS A 104 1.87 5.67 -10.60
C HIS A 104 1.82 7.03 -9.91
N TYR A 105 2.59 7.21 -8.83
CA TYR A 105 2.69 8.49 -8.14
C TYR A 105 3.49 9.53 -8.94
N ALA A 106 4.50 9.13 -9.72
CA ALA A 106 5.17 10.05 -10.63
C ALA A 106 4.21 10.55 -11.72
N ASP A 107 3.39 9.65 -12.28
CA ASP A 107 2.35 10.01 -13.26
C ASP A 107 1.31 10.95 -12.66
N LEU A 108 0.82 10.64 -11.45
CA LEU A 108 -0.13 11.48 -10.73
C LEU A 108 0.46 12.87 -10.46
N ARG A 109 1.70 12.96 -9.95
CA ARG A 109 2.37 14.24 -9.69
C ARG A 109 2.53 15.07 -10.97
N ARG A 110 2.88 14.46 -12.11
CA ARG A 110 2.95 15.18 -13.39
C ARG A 110 1.59 15.79 -13.77
N GLY A 111 0.51 15.04 -13.63
CA GLY A 111 -0.83 15.54 -13.90
C GLY A 111 -1.22 16.68 -12.96
N LEU A 112 -0.99 16.50 -11.66
CA LEU A 112 -1.25 17.54 -10.63
C LEU A 112 -0.39 18.79 -10.83
N SER A 113 0.87 18.64 -11.24
CA SER A 113 1.75 19.80 -11.54
C SER A 113 1.20 20.64 -12.66
N ARG A 114 0.64 20.04 -13.73
CA ARG A 114 0.00 20.80 -14.81
C ARG A 114 -1.21 21.61 -14.32
N LEU A 115 -1.99 21.07 -13.38
CA LEU A 115 -3.09 21.81 -12.74
C LEU A 115 -2.57 22.96 -11.89
N ALA A 116 -1.51 22.72 -11.11
CA ALA A 116 -0.88 23.75 -10.30
C ALA A 116 -0.27 24.87 -11.14
N ASP A 117 0.43 24.53 -12.24
CA ASP A 117 1.03 25.50 -13.17
C ASP A 117 -0.05 26.39 -13.82
N HIS A 118 -1.20 25.80 -14.18
CA HIS A 118 -2.34 26.54 -14.73
C HIS A 118 -2.91 27.54 -13.72
N LEU A 119 -3.13 27.11 -12.48
CA LEU A 119 -3.60 28.00 -11.41
C LEU A 119 -2.59 29.12 -11.13
N GLN A 120 -1.29 28.81 -11.13
CA GLN A 120 -0.23 29.82 -10.90
C GLN A 120 -0.13 30.81 -12.07
N ALA A 121 -0.35 30.38 -13.30
CA ALA A 121 -0.38 31.26 -14.46
C ALA A 121 -1.53 32.29 -14.38
N ASP A 122 -2.64 31.93 -13.72
CA ASP A 122 -3.78 32.79 -13.43
C ASP A 122 -3.59 33.63 -12.14
N GLY A 123 -2.41 33.55 -11.50
CA GLY A 123 -2.06 34.33 -10.31
C GLY A 123 -2.46 33.71 -8.97
N TRP A 124 -2.96 32.48 -8.96
CA TRP A 124 -3.31 31.77 -7.73
C TRP A 124 -2.11 31.05 -7.14
N ALA A 125 -2.02 30.98 -5.83
CA ALA A 125 -1.06 30.11 -5.15
C ALA A 125 -1.52 28.64 -5.25
N ALA A 126 -0.59 27.71 -5.53
CA ALA A 126 -0.90 26.29 -5.68
C ALA A 126 0.25 25.42 -5.18
N ARG A 127 -0.06 24.36 -4.47
CA ARG A 127 0.88 23.35 -3.92
C ARG A 127 0.39 21.95 -4.23
N VAL A 128 1.23 21.14 -4.88
CA VAL A 128 0.96 19.72 -5.13
C VAL A 128 1.26 18.90 -3.90
N VAL A 129 0.36 17.97 -3.56
CA VAL A 129 0.50 16.98 -2.48
C VAL A 129 0.10 15.61 -3.03
N ALA A 130 1.03 14.67 -3.06
CA ALA A 130 0.78 13.28 -3.48
C ALA A 130 1.80 12.36 -2.80
N ASP A 131 1.32 11.29 -2.19
CA ASP A 131 2.12 10.37 -1.38
C ASP A 131 2.89 11.13 -0.27
N ASP A 132 2.17 11.99 0.41
CA ASP A 132 2.71 12.86 1.47
C ASP A 132 1.80 12.80 2.70
N ASN A 133 2.39 12.83 3.89
CA ASN A 133 1.66 12.84 5.15
C ASN A 133 1.07 14.21 5.53
N ALA A 134 1.18 15.21 4.65
CA ALA A 134 0.64 16.56 4.88
C ALA A 134 -0.90 16.60 4.71
N LEU A 135 -1.48 15.67 3.94
CA LEU A 135 -2.93 15.62 3.69
C LEU A 135 -3.43 14.17 3.81
N VAL A 136 -4.62 14.01 4.41
CA VAL A 136 -5.37 12.75 4.33
C VAL A 136 -6.07 12.68 2.97
N ASP A 137 -5.37 12.15 1.96
CA ASP A 137 -5.78 12.10 0.56
C ASP A 137 -7.14 11.43 0.33
N ARG A 138 -7.43 10.33 1.04
CA ARG A 138 -8.71 9.62 0.94
C ARG A 138 -9.88 10.48 1.41
N ALA A 139 -9.71 11.20 2.52
CA ALA A 139 -10.75 12.10 3.02
C ALA A 139 -10.96 13.28 2.07
N ALA A 140 -9.88 13.82 1.50
CA ALA A 140 -9.94 14.86 0.48
C ALA A 140 -10.68 14.37 -0.78
N ALA A 141 -10.42 13.14 -1.23
CA ALA A 141 -11.08 12.55 -2.40
C ALA A 141 -12.58 12.33 -2.20
N VAL A 142 -13.00 11.89 -1.01
CA VAL A 142 -14.43 11.76 -0.66
C VAL A 142 -15.09 13.14 -0.62
N ARG A 143 -14.49 14.14 0.04
CA ARG A 143 -15.02 15.51 0.08
C ARG A 143 -15.08 16.14 -1.31
N ALA A 144 -14.16 15.80 -2.20
CA ALA A 144 -14.13 16.29 -3.58
C ALA A 144 -15.09 15.53 -4.54
N GLY A 145 -15.95 14.65 -4.04
CA GLY A 145 -16.90 13.92 -4.85
C GLY A 145 -16.27 12.95 -5.87
N ILE A 146 -15.02 12.49 -5.64
CA ILE A 146 -14.37 11.50 -6.52
C ILE A 146 -14.97 10.12 -6.32
N GLY A 147 -15.36 9.79 -5.10
CA GLY A 147 -15.92 8.50 -4.73
C GLY A 147 -16.36 8.48 -3.28
N TRP A 148 -16.67 7.29 -2.78
CA TRP A 148 -17.10 7.07 -1.39
C TRP A 148 -16.08 6.29 -0.59
N TRP A 149 -16.18 6.36 0.73
CA TRP A 149 -15.33 5.60 1.65
C TRP A 149 -15.76 4.13 1.69
N GLY A 150 -14.99 3.27 1.07
CA GLY A 150 -15.31 1.85 0.99
C GLY A 150 -15.11 1.08 2.29
N HIS A 151 -15.83 -0.03 2.43
CA HIS A 151 -15.68 -0.95 3.56
C HIS A 151 -14.25 -1.55 3.66
N ASN A 152 -13.48 -1.56 2.56
CA ASN A 152 -12.06 -1.94 2.55
C ASN A 152 -11.11 -0.80 2.95
N ALA A 153 -11.63 0.30 3.48
CA ALA A 153 -10.90 1.51 3.89
C ALA A 153 -10.17 2.25 2.75
N ASN A 154 -10.45 1.94 1.49
CA ASN A 154 -10.02 2.72 0.34
C ASN A 154 -11.18 3.59 -0.18
N VAL A 155 -10.85 4.57 -1.04
CA VAL A 155 -11.87 5.30 -1.80
C VAL A 155 -12.27 4.46 -3.01
N LEU A 156 -13.56 4.25 -3.21
CA LEU A 156 -14.11 3.59 -4.38
C LEU A 156 -14.70 4.63 -5.33
N LEU A 157 -14.23 4.63 -6.57
CA LEU A 157 -14.81 5.43 -7.64
C LEU A 157 -16.00 4.69 -8.26
N PRO A 158 -17.12 5.38 -8.58
CA PRO A 158 -18.32 4.76 -9.17
C PRO A 158 -17.99 3.90 -10.40
N GLY A 159 -18.37 2.62 -10.35
CA GLY A 159 -18.13 1.65 -11.42
C GLY A 159 -16.68 1.18 -11.60
N ARG A 160 -15.71 1.85 -10.98
CA ARG A 160 -14.26 1.64 -11.23
C ARG A 160 -13.48 1.04 -10.04
N GLY A 161 -14.10 0.99 -8.85
CA GLY A 161 -13.49 0.40 -7.64
C GLY A 161 -12.41 1.26 -7.00
N SER A 162 -11.44 0.63 -6.34
CA SER A 162 -10.41 1.32 -5.54
C SER A 162 -8.98 1.23 -6.13
N TRP A 163 -8.83 0.91 -7.40
CA TRP A 163 -7.56 0.76 -8.10
C TRP A 163 -6.98 2.10 -8.56
N PHE A 164 -6.71 2.99 -7.59
CA PHE A 164 -6.25 4.36 -7.85
C PHE A 164 -5.26 4.80 -6.78
N VAL A 165 -4.26 5.60 -7.20
CA VAL A 165 -3.51 6.49 -6.32
C VAL A 165 -4.16 7.87 -6.33
N LEU A 166 -4.06 8.58 -5.20
CA LEU A 166 -4.73 9.85 -4.95
C LEU A 166 -3.72 10.94 -4.66
N GLY A 167 -4.09 12.17 -4.98
CA GLY A 167 -3.33 13.37 -4.61
C GLY A 167 -4.14 14.61 -4.85
N ALA A 168 -3.60 15.77 -4.49
CA ALA A 168 -4.30 17.03 -4.57
C ALA A 168 -3.39 18.19 -4.94
N VAL A 169 -4.00 19.25 -5.47
CA VAL A 169 -3.43 20.60 -5.46
C VAL A 169 -4.20 21.41 -4.41
N VAL A 170 -3.49 21.96 -3.45
CA VAL A 170 -4.02 22.92 -2.47
C VAL A 170 -3.84 24.32 -3.04
N THR A 171 -4.91 25.13 -3.08
CA THR A 171 -4.88 26.47 -3.70
C THR A 171 -5.72 27.48 -2.93
N ASP A 172 -5.37 28.76 -3.05
CA ASP A 172 -6.17 29.89 -2.59
C ASP A 172 -7.24 30.33 -3.60
N ALA A 173 -7.28 29.74 -4.79
CA ALA A 173 -8.34 29.95 -5.77
C ALA A 173 -9.71 29.53 -5.19
N PRO A 174 -10.77 30.38 -5.33
CA PRO A 174 -12.10 30.08 -4.84
C PRO A 174 -12.87 29.20 -5.82
N LEU A 175 -12.64 27.89 -5.78
CA LEU A 175 -13.31 26.93 -6.67
C LEU A 175 -14.63 26.43 -6.06
N PRO A 176 -15.66 26.14 -6.89
CA PRO A 176 -16.89 25.49 -6.43
C PRO A 176 -16.59 24.07 -6.00
N THR A 177 -17.29 23.56 -5.00
CA THR A 177 -17.19 22.16 -4.59
C THR A 177 -17.92 21.24 -5.56
N SER A 178 -17.36 20.05 -5.79
CA SER A 178 -18.06 18.99 -6.53
C SER A 178 -19.19 18.38 -5.69
N GLU A 179 -20.20 17.80 -6.36
CA GLU A 179 -21.26 17.07 -5.68
C GLU A 179 -20.73 15.81 -5.02
N PRO A 180 -21.19 15.46 -3.81
CA PRO A 180 -20.83 14.22 -3.15
C PRO A 180 -21.25 12.98 -3.95
N VAL A 181 -20.54 11.88 -3.74
CA VAL A 181 -20.93 10.56 -4.26
C VAL A 181 -21.55 9.74 -3.14
N ASP A 182 -22.69 9.13 -3.39
CA ASP A 182 -23.39 8.28 -2.43
C ASP A 182 -22.60 7.00 -2.13
N ASP A 183 -22.78 6.44 -0.92
CA ASP A 183 -22.20 5.16 -0.55
C ASP A 183 -22.73 4.03 -1.43
N GLY A 184 -21.83 3.36 -2.14
CA GLY A 184 -22.13 2.21 -2.98
C GLY A 184 -21.85 0.84 -2.34
N CYS A 185 -21.35 0.79 -1.09
CA CYS A 185 -21.09 -0.48 -0.39
C CYS A 185 -22.35 -1.12 0.19
N GLY A 186 -23.29 -0.32 0.73
CA GLY A 186 -24.52 -0.82 1.35
C GLY A 186 -24.24 -1.93 2.39
N THR A 187 -24.85 -3.09 2.22
CA THR A 187 -24.70 -4.26 3.11
C THR A 187 -23.56 -5.22 2.70
N CYS A 188 -22.80 -4.90 1.65
CA CYS A 188 -21.72 -5.77 1.15
C CYS A 188 -20.59 -5.94 2.18
N ARG A 189 -20.15 -7.18 2.41
CA ARG A 189 -19.05 -7.53 3.34
C ARG A 189 -17.91 -8.27 2.68
N ARG A 190 -17.87 -8.41 1.35
CA ARG A 190 -16.90 -9.27 0.64
C ARG A 190 -15.45 -8.96 0.97
N CYS A 191 -15.07 -7.69 1.17
CA CYS A 191 -13.71 -7.31 1.52
C CYS A 191 -13.33 -7.69 2.96
N LEU A 192 -14.31 -7.72 3.89
CA LEU A 192 -14.10 -8.18 5.26
C LEU A 192 -13.85 -9.70 5.26
N ASP A 193 -14.74 -10.45 4.58
CA ASP A 193 -14.69 -11.91 4.50
C ASP A 193 -13.49 -12.40 3.67
N GLY A 194 -13.09 -11.63 2.65
CA GLY A 194 -11.94 -11.91 1.80
C GLY A 194 -10.59 -11.45 2.34
N CYS A 195 -10.54 -10.82 3.52
CA CYS A 195 -9.28 -10.43 4.13
C CYS A 195 -8.61 -11.64 4.81
N PRO A 196 -7.46 -12.13 4.32
CA PRO A 196 -6.88 -13.40 4.78
C PRO A 196 -6.43 -13.41 6.23
N THR A 197 -6.29 -12.23 6.84
CA THR A 197 -5.88 -12.06 8.24
C THR A 197 -6.97 -11.44 9.11
N GLY A 198 -8.15 -11.13 8.52
CA GLY A 198 -9.22 -10.42 9.20
C GLY A 198 -8.78 -9.02 9.70
N ALA A 199 -7.90 -8.35 8.95
CA ALA A 199 -7.42 -7.02 9.29
C ALA A 199 -8.51 -5.95 9.19
N ILE A 200 -9.54 -6.13 8.37
CA ILE A 200 -10.69 -5.24 8.29
C ILE A 200 -11.65 -5.63 9.40
N VAL A 201 -11.52 -4.97 10.55
CA VAL A 201 -12.24 -5.33 11.79
C VAL A 201 -13.68 -4.84 11.79
N GLU A 202 -13.95 -3.73 11.09
CA GLU A 202 -15.26 -3.14 10.85
C GLU A 202 -15.28 -2.50 9.46
N PRO A 203 -16.44 -2.23 8.86
CA PRO A 203 -16.53 -1.48 7.61
C PRO A 203 -15.72 -0.18 7.66
N GLY A 204 -14.73 -0.05 6.78
CA GLY A 204 -13.85 1.11 6.74
C GLY A 204 -12.77 1.21 7.83
N VAL A 205 -12.65 0.20 8.72
CA VAL A 205 -11.68 0.19 9.82
C VAL A 205 -10.70 -0.97 9.66
N VAL A 206 -9.42 -0.64 9.52
CA VAL A 206 -8.33 -1.61 9.40
C VAL A 206 -7.46 -1.60 10.66
N ASP A 207 -7.21 -2.78 11.21
CA ASP A 207 -6.13 -3.00 12.17
C ASP A 207 -4.82 -3.27 11.40
N ALA A 208 -3.93 -2.29 11.36
CA ALA A 208 -2.68 -2.38 10.63
C ALA A 208 -1.76 -3.49 11.14
N ARG A 209 -1.86 -3.87 12.45
CA ARG A 209 -1.08 -4.97 13.04
C ARG A 209 -1.35 -6.32 12.37
N ARG A 210 -2.48 -6.43 11.67
CA ARG A 210 -2.93 -7.63 10.95
C ARG A 210 -2.92 -7.45 9.43
N CYS A 211 -2.81 -6.21 8.93
CA CYS A 211 -2.88 -5.92 7.50
C CYS A 211 -1.59 -6.33 6.79
N LEU A 212 -1.67 -7.29 5.86
CA LEU A 212 -0.51 -7.77 5.10
C LEU A 212 0.19 -6.64 4.34
N ALA A 213 -0.55 -5.65 3.81
CA ALA A 213 0.05 -4.51 3.14
C ALA A 213 0.94 -3.69 4.07
N TRP A 214 0.61 -3.60 5.36
CA TRP A 214 1.47 -2.94 6.35
C TRP A 214 2.59 -3.88 6.83
N LEU A 215 2.29 -5.15 7.14
CA LEU A 215 3.27 -6.10 7.68
C LEU A 215 4.49 -6.27 6.77
N VAL A 216 4.32 -6.24 5.44
CA VAL A 216 5.46 -6.30 4.50
C VAL A 216 6.27 -4.99 4.44
N GLN A 217 5.74 -3.90 4.98
CA GLN A 217 6.39 -2.58 5.05
C GLN A 217 6.94 -2.26 6.43
N ALA A 218 6.37 -2.84 7.47
CA ALA A 218 6.73 -2.58 8.85
C ALA A 218 8.14 -3.09 9.20
N PRO A 219 8.87 -2.39 10.09
CA PRO A 219 10.13 -2.89 10.61
C PRO A 219 9.95 -4.14 11.48
N GLY A 220 11.03 -4.86 11.71
CA GLY A 220 11.07 -6.03 12.59
C GLY A 220 10.56 -7.32 11.94
N SER A 221 10.20 -8.29 12.80
CA SER A 221 9.73 -9.61 12.38
C SER A 221 8.25 -9.58 11.94
N ILE A 222 7.90 -10.33 10.90
CA ILE A 222 6.49 -10.60 10.57
C ILE A 222 5.95 -11.61 11.60
N PRO A 223 4.83 -11.31 12.30
CA PRO A 223 4.26 -12.23 13.26
C PRO A 223 3.97 -13.61 12.64
N ARG A 224 4.32 -14.68 13.35
CA ARG A 224 4.28 -16.06 12.83
C ARG A 224 2.90 -16.45 12.31
N GLU A 225 1.85 -16.03 12.99
CA GLU A 225 0.45 -16.32 12.66
C GLU A 225 0.01 -15.74 11.31
N PHE A 226 0.71 -14.71 10.78
CA PHE A 226 0.36 -14.09 9.50
C PHE A 226 1.25 -14.54 8.34
N ARG A 227 2.36 -15.24 8.61
CA ARG A 227 3.32 -15.63 7.56
C ARG A 227 2.71 -16.56 6.52
N ALA A 228 1.89 -17.53 6.93
CA ALA A 228 1.20 -18.41 5.99
C ALA A 228 0.21 -17.63 5.11
N ALA A 229 -0.57 -16.71 5.69
CA ALA A 229 -1.51 -15.85 4.98
C ALA A 229 -0.83 -14.84 4.04
N LEU A 230 0.45 -14.51 4.26
CA LEU A 230 1.23 -13.68 3.35
C LEU A 230 1.33 -14.32 1.95
N GLY A 231 1.33 -15.66 1.86
CA GLY A 231 1.46 -16.37 0.59
C GLY A 231 2.73 -15.96 -0.15
N GLY A 232 2.66 -15.74 -1.45
CA GLY A 232 3.78 -15.34 -2.29
C GLY A 232 4.00 -13.83 -2.40
N ARG A 233 3.51 -12.98 -1.48
CA ARG A 233 3.62 -11.52 -1.59
C ARG A 233 4.99 -11.02 -1.18
N LEU A 234 5.65 -10.28 -2.08
CA LEU A 234 6.84 -9.51 -1.75
C LEU A 234 6.47 -8.15 -1.16
N TYR A 235 5.48 -7.47 -1.78
CA TYR A 235 5.13 -6.11 -1.39
C TYR A 235 3.66 -5.80 -1.69
N GLY A 236 2.95 -5.25 -0.68
CA GLY A 236 1.55 -4.89 -0.75
C GLY A 236 0.58 -6.09 -0.68
N CYS A 237 -0.72 -5.79 -0.70
CA CYS A 237 -1.79 -6.78 -0.67
C CYS A 237 -3.04 -6.19 -1.32
N ASP A 238 -3.59 -6.87 -2.31
CA ASP A 238 -4.75 -6.42 -3.09
C ASP A 238 -6.04 -7.22 -2.78
N ASP A 239 -6.01 -8.19 -1.85
CA ASP A 239 -7.10 -9.16 -1.63
C ASP A 239 -8.46 -8.49 -1.38
N CYS A 240 -8.50 -7.44 -0.55
CA CYS A 240 -9.73 -6.71 -0.27
C CYS A 240 -10.27 -5.92 -1.48
N GLN A 241 -9.41 -5.60 -2.45
CA GLN A 241 -9.77 -4.95 -3.70
C GLN A 241 -10.17 -6.00 -4.75
N GLU A 242 -9.49 -7.15 -4.78
CA GLU A 242 -9.77 -8.24 -5.74
C GLU A 242 -11.16 -8.84 -5.57
N VAL A 243 -11.64 -8.98 -4.34
CA VAL A 243 -12.97 -9.51 -4.04
C VAL A 243 -14.09 -8.47 -4.18
N CYS A 244 -13.72 -7.19 -4.34
CA CYS A 244 -14.69 -6.10 -4.48
C CYS A 244 -15.43 -6.19 -5.82
N PRO A 245 -16.78 -6.16 -5.84
CA PRO A 245 -17.52 -6.20 -7.09
C PRO A 245 -17.46 -4.90 -7.89
N VAL A 246 -17.20 -3.78 -7.22
CA VAL A 246 -17.07 -2.46 -7.87
C VAL A 246 -15.77 -2.41 -8.67
N GLY A 247 -15.85 -1.99 -9.93
CA GLY A 247 -14.68 -1.92 -10.82
C GLY A 247 -14.20 -3.26 -11.39
N ARG A 248 -14.98 -4.33 -11.22
CA ARG A 248 -14.61 -5.65 -11.76
C ARG A 248 -14.48 -5.64 -13.29
N SER A 249 -15.32 -4.89 -13.99
CA SER A 249 -15.26 -4.72 -15.45
C SER A 249 -13.98 -4.03 -15.90
N ASP A 250 -13.58 -2.96 -15.22
CA ASP A 250 -12.34 -2.24 -15.51
C ASP A 250 -11.11 -3.14 -15.35
N ARG A 251 -11.08 -3.92 -14.27
CA ARG A 251 -10.01 -4.88 -13.99
C ARG A 251 -9.95 -6.00 -15.04
N MET A 252 -11.09 -6.47 -15.52
CA MET A 252 -11.13 -7.46 -16.62
C MET A 252 -10.59 -6.88 -17.94
N ALA A 253 -10.77 -5.59 -18.17
CA ALA A 253 -10.24 -4.90 -19.35
C ALA A 253 -8.72 -4.69 -19.30
N ASP A 254 -8.08 -4.77 -18.13
CA ASP A 254 -6.61 -4.68 -17.98
C ASP A 254 -5.85 -5.89 -18.54
N GLY A 255 -6.57 -6.97 -18.88
CA GLY A 255 -5.97 -8.20 -19.41
C GLY A 255 -5.48 -9.15 -18.32
N THR A 256 -4.54 -10.01 -18.68
CA THR A 256 -4.05 -11.12 -17.84
C THR A 256 -2.54 -11.15 -17.67
N ASP A 257 -1.82 -10.20 -18.25
CA ASP A 257 -0.35 -10.17 -18.25
C ASP A 257 0.18 -8.81 -17.79
N ASP A 258 1.17 -8.84 -16.91
CA ASP A 258 1.95 -7.69 -16.49
C ASP A 258 3.32 -8.19 -16.00
N PRO A 259 4.40 -7.99 -16.79
CA PRO A 259 5.74 -8.49 -16.45
C PRO A 259 6.32 -7.89 -15.17
N SER A 260 5.75 -6.79 -14.65
CA SER A 260 6.14 -6.17 -13.38
C SER A 260 5.35 -6.70 -12.18
N ALA A 261 4.42 -7.63 -12.41
CA ALA A 261 3.53 -8.15 -11.37
C ALA A 261 4.20 -9.08 -10.37
N ASP A 262 5.34 -9.65 -10.75
CA ASP A 262 6.11 -10.55 -9.91
C ASP A 262 7.63 -10.45 -10.14
N VAL A 263 8.39 -11.11 -9.29
CA VAL A 263 9.85 -11.21 -9.35
C VAL A 263 10.30 -12.56 -8.81
N GLU A 264 11.43 -13.06 -9.27
CA GLU A 264 12.02 -14.30 -8.73
C GLU A 264 12.53 -14.10 -7.29
N ALA A 265 12.12 -14.97 -6.38
CA ALA A 265 12.58 -14.99 -5.00
C ALA A 265 14.11 -15.11 -4.93
N ALA A 266 14.70 -15.98 -5.76
CA ALA A 266 16.13 -16.20 -5.83
C ALA A 266 16.89 -14.92 -6.22
N TRP A 267 16.33 -14.09 -7.10
CA TRP A 267 16.94 -12.81 -7.44
C TRP A 267 16.91 -11.85 -6.24
N VAL A 268 15.74 -11.69 -5.58
CA VAL A 268 15.61 -10.81 -4.40
C VAL A 268 16.58 -11.21 -3.29
N LEU A 269 16.75 -12.52 -3.06
CA LEU A 269 17.59 -13.05 -2.00
C LEU A 269 19.10 -13.00 -2.33
N ARG A 270 19.49 -12.91 -3.61
CA ARG A 270 20.91 -12.83 -4.03
C ARG A 270 21.36 -11.43 -4.39
N ALA A 271 20.44 -10.56 -4.76
CA ALA A 271 20.75 -9.19 -5.18
C ALA A 271 21.45 -8.41 -4.07
N LYS A 272 22.37 -7.52 -4.45
CA LYS A 272 23.01 -6.58 -3.53
C LYS A 272 22.01 -5.52 -3.07
N ASP A 273 22.36 -4.80 -2.01
CA ASP A 273 21.48 -3.76 -1.43
C ASP A 273 21.19 -2.63 -2.42
N ASP A 274 22.21 -2.19 -3.16
CA ASP A 274 22.08 -1.18 -4.20
C ASP A 274 21.16 -1.63 -5.34
N GLU A 275 21.28 -2.88 -5.80
CA GLU A 275 20.41 -3.45 -6.84
C GLU A 275 18.94 -3.52 -6.39
N LEU A 276 18.69 -3.90 -5.12
CA LEU A 276 17.34 -3.90 -4.54
C LEU A 276 16.78 -2.49 -4.43
N MET A 277 17.60 -1.54 -3.99
CA MET A 277 17.17 -0.15 -3.82
C MET A 277 17.01 0.58 -5.15
N ASP A 278 17.78 0.27 -6.18
CA ASP A 278 17.59 0.80 -7.53
C ASP A 278 16.26 0.34 -8.11
N ARG A 279 15.90 -0.93 -7.91
CA ARG A 279 14.66 -1.50 -8.45
C ARG A 279 13.43 -1.11 -7.62
N PHE A 280 13.52 -1.17 -6.29
CA PHE A 280 12.38 -1.06 -5.37
C PHE A 280 12.43 0.15 -4.44
N GLY A 281 13.47 0.97 -4.49
CA GLY A 281 13.66 2.09 -3.56
C GLY A 281 12.60 3.20 -3.66
N ARG A 282 11.71 3.18 -4.67
CA ARG A 282 10.52 4.03 -4.72
C ARG A 282 9.43 3.61 -3.74
N TRP A 283 9.46 2.35 -3.25
CA TRP A 283 8.52 1.87 -2.25
C TRP A 283 8.87 2.43 -0.87
N TYR A 284 7.86 2.47 0.01
CA TYR A 284 8.14 2.67 1.41
C TYR A 284 8.80 1.40 1.96
N ILE A 285 10.05 1.50 2.33
CA ILE A 285 10.83 0.47 2.99
C ILE A 285 11.29 1.08 4.30
N ALA A 286 10.97 0.44 5.43
CA ALA A 286 11.32 0.95 6.75
C ALA A 286 12.84 1.22 6.81
N ASP A 287 13.22 2.40 7.30
CA ASP A 287 14.60 2.87 7.39
C ASP A 287 15.42 2.76 6.08
N ARG A 288 14.74 2.55 4.94
CA ARG A 288 15.33 2.22 3.63
C ARG A 288 16.25 1.00 3.66
N ASP A 289 15.96 0.06 4.54
CA ASP A 289 16.76 -1.14 4.75
C ASP A 289 16.24 -2.31 3.89
N PRO A 290 17.01 -2.79 2.89
CA PRO A 290 16.62 -3.90 2.03
C PRO A 290 16.47 -5.25 2.76
N THR A 291 16.91 -5.35 4.00
CA THR A 291 16.65 -6.50 4.90
C THR A 291 15.16 -6.85 4.93
N TYR A 292 14.27 -5.85 4.95
CA TYR A 292 12.83 -6.09 4.98
C TYR A 292 12.29 -6.68 3.67
N LEU A 293 12.90 -6.39 2.53
CA LEU A 293 12.55 -7.05 1.26
C LEU A 293 12.97 -8.53 1.27
N ARG A 294 14.18 -8.83 1.76
CA ARG A 294 14.69 -10.21 1.91
C ARG A 294 13.86 -10.99 2.92
N ARG A 295 13.49 -10.36 4.05
CA ARG A 295 12.58 -10.94 5.04
C ARG A 295 11.25 -11.38 4.39
N ASN A 296 10.63 -10.50 3.61
CA ASN A 296 9.39 -10.80 2.92
C ASN A 296 9.59 -11.93 1.89
N ALA A 297 10.72 -11.90 1.17
CA ALA A 297 11.07 -12.93 0.19
C ALA A 297 11.26 -14.31 0.84
N LEU A 298 11.89 -14.39 2.03
CA LEU A 298 12.03 -15.65 2.77
C LEU A 298 10.68 -16.24 3.17
N VAL A 299 9.76 -15.42 3.69
CA VAL A 299 8.42 -15.87 4.03
C VAL A 299 7.66 -16.35 2.79
N ALA A 300 7.70 -15.56 1.72
CA ALA A 300 7.02 -15.91 0.48
C ALA A 300 7.63 -17.17 -0.19
N LEU A 301 8.95 -17.35 -0.13
CA LEU A 301 9.64 -18.55 -0.58
C LEU A 301 9.16 -19.79 0.19
N GLY A 302 9.08 -19.70 1.52
CA GLY A 302 8.55 -20.77 2.37
C GLY A 302 7.10 -21.16 2.06
N ASN A 303 6.30 -20.23 1.51
CA ASN A 303 4.92 -20.50 1.11
C ASN A 303 4.76 -21.03 -0.32
N THR A 304 5.70 -20.78 -1.22
CA THR A 304 5.49 -20.98 -2.67
C THR A 304 6.49 -21.93 -3.32
N ALA A 305 7.65 -22.15 -2.72
CA ALA A 305 8.68 -23.03 -3.26
C ALA A 305 8.46 -24.51 -2.84
N THR A 306 9.34 -25.37 -3.32
CA THR A 306 9.44 -26.77 -2.87
C THR A 306 10.79 -27.00 -2.16
N GLY A 307 10.76 -27.75 -1.06
CA GLY A 307 11.95 -28.15 -0.30
C GLY A 307 12.87 -29.11 -1.04
N GLU A 308 12.46 -29.69 -2.15
CA GLU A 308 13.27 -30.55 -3.01
C GLU A 308 14.18 -29.76 -3.96
N ASP A 309 13.89 -28.49 -4.21
CA ASP A 309 14.67 -27.63 -5.09
C ASP A 309 16.02 -27.29 -4.42
N ARG A 310 17.12 -27.79 -5.00
CA ARG A 310 18.47 -27.54 -4.49
C ARG A 310 18.85 -26.06 -4.45
N ALA A 311 18.32 -25.25 -5.37
CA ALA A 311 18.58 -23.82 -5.38
C ALA A 311 17.90 -23.12 -4.21
N VAL A 312 16.69 -23.56 -3.85
CA VAL A 312 15.95 -23.09 -2.66
C VAL A 312 16.68 -23.50 -1.38
N VAL A 313 17.12 -24.76 -1.31
CA VAL A 313 17.89 -25.27 -0.17
C VAL A 313 19.17 -24.45 0.06
N GLY A 314 19.96 -24.24 -0.99
CA GLY A 314 21.18 -23.43 -0.89
C GLY A 314 20.94 -21.98 -0.47
N LEU A 315 19.78 -21.40 -0.85
CA LEU A 315 19.38 -20.08 -0.33
C LEU A 315 19.08 -20.13 1.16
N LEU A 316 18.33 -21.14 1.61
CA LEU A 316 18.01 -21.30 3.03
C LEU A 316 19.28 -21.48 3.88
N GLU A 317 20.25 -22.29 3.42
CA GLU A 317 21.53 -22.48 4.10
C GLU A 317 22.29 -21.16 4.29
N VAL A 318 22.33 -20.31 3.25
CA VAL A 318 22.95 -18.98 3.34
C VAL A 318 22.27 -18.11 4.40
N TYR A 319 20.94 -18.10 4.45
CA TYR A 319 20.21 -17.27 5.40
C TYR A 319 20.13 -17.86 6.81
N LEU A 320 20.21 -19.16 6.97
CA LEU A 320 20.38 -19.82 8.27
C LEU A 320 21.73 -19.50 8.91
N ALA A 321 22.76 -19.20 8.11
CA ALA A 321 24.07 -18.76 8.56
C ALA A 321 24.21 -17.22 8.65
N SER A 322 23.13 -16.46 8.44
CA SER A 322 23.15 -14.99 8.49
C SER A 322 23.42 -14.49 9.91
N ASP A 323 24.16 -13.38 10.03
CA ASP A 323 24.34 -12.64 11.29
C ASP A 323 23.12 -11.76 11.62
N ASP A 324 22.21 -11.53 10.66
CA ASP A 324 20.99 -10.77 10.88
C ASP A 324 19.89 -11.65 11.48
N SER A 325 19.49 -11.35 12.70
CA SER A 325 18.50 -12.10 13.48
C SER A 325 17.13 -12.19 12.77
N ILE A 326 16.72 -11.12 12.09
CA ILE A 326 15.43 -11.07 11.36
C ILE A 326 15.48 -12.06 10.19
N LEU A 327 16.53 -11.99 9.37
CA LEU A 327 16.67 -12.87 8.21
C LEU A 327 16.81 -14.32 8.64
N ARG A 328 17.64 -14.57 9.66
CA ARG A 328 17.92 -15.90 10.17
C ARG A 328 16.66 -16.56 10.75
N SER A 329 15.88 -15.85 11.58
CA SER A 329 14.63 -16.39 12.14
C SER A 329 13.57 -16.68 11.07
N HIS A 330 13.50 -15.84 10.02
CA HIS A 330 12.58 -16.11 8.92
C HIS A 330 13.05 -17.25 8.01
N ALA A 331 14.36 -17.49 7.91
CA ALA A 331 14.91 -18.66 7.23
C ALA A 331 14.60 -19.96 7.99
N VAL A 332 14.67 -19.95 9.33
CA VAL A 332 14.23 -21.08 10.17
C VAL A 332 12.75 -21.41 9.88
N TRP A 333 11.88 -20.41 9.89
CA TRP A 333 10.48 -20.61 9.58
C TRP A 333 10.26 -21.14 8.15
N ALA A 334 11.01 -20.62 7.17
CA ALA A 334 10.87 -21.04 5.77
C ALA A 334 11.35 -22.49 5.57
N ALA A 335 12.45 -22.89 6.21
CA ALA A 335 12.97 -24.26 6.16
C ALA A 335 11.95 -25.26 6.72
N ASP A 336 11.39 -24.97 7.89
CA ASP A 336 10.34 -25.78 8.48
C ASP A 336 9.08 -25.84 7.60
N ARG A 337 8.65 -24.71 7.07
CA ARG A 337 7.46 -24.61 6.20
C ARG A 337 7.61 -25.42 4.91
N LEU A 338 8.83 -25.56 4.39
CA LEU A 338 9.17 -26.35 3.22
C LEU A 338 9.44 -27.83 3.52
N GLY A 339 9.24 -28.28 4.78
CA GLY A 339 9.47 -29.67 5.19
C GLY A 339 10.97 -30.05 5.22
N ARG A 340 11.84 -29.09 5.54
CA ARG A 340 13.29 -29.27 5.63
C ARG A 340 13.82 -29.06 7.06
N PRO A 341 13.29 -29.81 8.06
CA PRO A 341 13.80 -29.73 9.43
C PRO A 341 15.27 -30.18 9.55
N ASP A 342 15.75 -30.99 8.61
CA ASP A 342 17.14 -31.41 8.51
C ASP A 342 18.13 -30.23 8.41
N LEU A 343 17.72 -29.11 7.82
CA LEU A 343 18.53 -27.88 7.76
C LEU A 343 18.65 -27.17 9.13
N LEU A 344 17.82 -27.54 10.09
CA LEU A 344 17.79 -26.96 11.43
C LEU A 344 18.51 -27.81 12.46
N ASP A 345 18.96 -29.02 12.09
CA ASP A 345 19.67 -29.93 12.95
C ASP A 345 21.05 -29.33 13.33
N GLY A 346 21.25 -29.18 14.64
CA GLY A 346 22.53 -28.63 15.15
C GLY A 346 22.70 -27.11 14.89
N LEU A 347 21.67 -26.40 14.46
CA LEU A 347 21.75 -24.95 14.26
C LEU A 347 22.13 -24.26 15.58
N ASP A 348 23.30 -23.65 15.61
CA ASP A 348 23.78 -22.89 16.77
C ASP A 348 23.04 -21.52 16.78
N VAL A 349 22.30 -21.24 17.81
CA VAL A 349 21.57 -19.96 17.94
C VAL A 349 22.49 -18.81 18.41
N GLY A 350 23.72 -19.10 18.90
CA GLY A 350 24.70 -18.07 19.28
C GLY A 350 24.22 -17.06 20.32
N GLY A 351 23.18 -17.40 21.09
CA GLY A 351 22.52 -16.47 22.03
C GLY A 351 21.46 -15.55 21.40
N ASP A 352 21.15 -15.73 20.11
CA ASP A 352 20.09 -14.98 19.42
C ASP A 352 18.71 -15.46 19.88
N LEU A 353 18.03 -14.62 20.66
CA LEU A 353 16.72 -14.94 21.23
C LEU A 353 15.64 -15.10 20.16
N MET A 354 15.67 -14.31 19.08
CA MET A 354 14.67 -14.37 18.01
C MET A 354 14.77 -15.71 17.26
N VAL A 355 15.98 -16.16 16.97
CA VAL A 355 16.22 -17.46 16.33
C VAL A 355 15.88 -18.61 17.28
N ALA A 356 16.20 -18.47 18.57
CA ALA A 356 15.87 -19.49 19.59
C ALA A 356 14.37 -19.68 19.74
N GLU A 357 13.61 -18.59 19.82
CA GLU A 357 12.14 -18.61 19.88
C GLU A 357 11.52 -19.25 18.64
N GLU A 358 12.06 -18.94 17.46
CA GLU A 358 11.58 -19.52 16.20
C GLU A 358 11.84 -21.02 16.12
N LEU A 359 13.03 -21.49 16.55
CA LEU A 359 13.37 -22.91 16.62
C LEU A 359 12.50 -23.66 17.66
N ALA A 360 12.24 -23.06 18.81
CA ALA A 360 11.36 -23.64 19.82
C ALA A 360 9.96 -23.87 19.25
N ALA A 361 9.40 -22.85 18.58
CA ALA A 361 8.09 -22.94 17.94
C ALA A 361 8.01 -23.97 16.79
N VAL A 362 9.11 -24.31 16.15
CA VAL A 362 9.20 -25.43 15.18
C VAL A 362 9.13 -26.76 15.92
N ARG A 363 9.90 -26.95 17.01
CA ARG A 363 9.95 -28.19 17.79
C ARG A 363 8.62 -28.54 18.44
N ASP A 364 7.97 -27.55 19.06
CA ASP A 364 6.64 -27.72 19.68
C ASP A 364 5.59 -28.24 18.69
N ARG A 365 5.70 -27.88 17.41
CA ARG A 365 4.77 -28.34 16.38
C ARG A 365 5.03 -29.77 15.91
N VAL A 366 6.29 -30.23 15.98
CA VAL A 366 6.65 -31.62 15.62
C VAL A 366 6.20 -32.60 16.70
N GLU A 367 6.12 -32.13 17.94
CA GLU A 367 5.69 -32.95 19.09
C GLU A 367 4.16 -32.98 19.29
N ALA A 368 3.41 -32.08 18.64
CA ALA A 368 1.93 -31.97 18.74
C ALA A 368 1.23 -32.74 17.61
#